data_5354b149882122f8ddb2e70bacefc102
#
_entry.id   5354b149882122f8ddb2e70bacefc102
#
_cell.length_a   1.000
_cell.length_b   1.000
_cell.length_c   1.000
_cell.angle_alpha   90.00
_cell.angle_beta   90.00
_cell.angle_gamma   90.00
#
_symmetry.space_group_name_H-M   'P 1'
#
loop_
_entity.id
_entity.type
_entity.pdbx_description
1 polymer ?
#
loop_
_entity_poly.entity_id
_entity_poly.type
_entity_poly.pdbx_seq_one_letter_code
_entity_poly.pdbx_strand_id
1 'polypeptide(L)'
;MGTTSSFFGGGGGDPLPQPEWLFQKSSYTYTFPYDGTVIVHVVGAGGSGAVQQSSFLCTGGGAGGYSRKQFSVTTSTSATVTSGVGGKSVGNDLTVSAGVAGTVSTFVLGSDTLTANG
;
A
#
# COMPACT_ATOMS: atom_id res chain seq x y z
N MET A 1 13.89 15.83 -9.53
CA MET A 1 13.78 15.17 -10.16
C MET A 1 13.00 15.13 -11.31
N GLY A 2 12.16 15.40 -11.83
CA GLY A 2 11.35 15.52 -13.00
C GLY A 2 11.98 15.13 -14.32
N THR A 3 12.83 14.21 -14.25
CA THR A 3 13.59 13.84 -15.43
C THR A 3 12.75 13.22 -16.52
N THR A 4 11.57 12.71 -16.17
CA THR A 4 10.71 12.07 -17.14
C THR A 4 10.00 13.04 -18.06
N SER A 5 9.99 14.30 -17.77
CA SER A 5 9.32 15.28 -18.62
C SER A 5 9.85 15.31 -20.04
N SER A 6 11.12 15.04 -20.21
CA SER A 6 11.74 15.02 -21.53
C SER A 6 11.27 13.88 -22.41
N PHE A 7 10.70 12.85 -21.83
CA PHE A 7 10.27 11.71 -22.61
C PHE A 7 9.16 12.06 -23.61
N PHE A 8 8.25 12.89 -23.23
CA PHE A 8 7.18 13.31 -24.12
C PHE A 8 7.52 14.57 -24.91
N GLY A 9 8.71 14.96 -24.81
CA GLY A 9 9.30 15.91 -25.72
C GLY A 9 8.71 17.24 -25.85
N GLY A 10 8.17 17.57 -25.20
CA GLY A 10 7.53 18.59 -25.39
C GLY A 10 7.73 19.77 -25.97
N GLY A 11 7.29 20.43 -26.23
CA GLY A 11 7.31 21.65 -26.75
C GLY A 11 7.59 22.71 -25.78
N GLY A 12 7.79 23.83 -26.12
CA GLY A 12 8.07 24.93 -25.26
C GLY A 12 6.97 25.19 -24.24
N GLY A 13 7.29 25.89 -23.22
CA GLY A 13 6.38 26.22 -22.13
C GLY A 13 6.66 25.39 -20.89
N ASP A 14 5.98 25.72 -19.83
CA ASP A 14 6.14 24.97 -18.58
C ASP A 14 5.72 23.53 -18.79
N PRO A 15 6.53 22.57 -18.37
CA PRO A 15 6.15 21.18 -18.50
C PRO A 15 4.91 20.90 -17.65
N LEU A 16 3.93 20.23 -18.25
CA LEU A 16 2.83 19.69 -17.48
C LEU A 16 3.36 18.69 -16.46
N PRO A 17 2.73 18.62 -15.28
CA PRO A 17 3.11 17.61 -14.30
C PRO A 17 3.08 16.24 -14.95
N GLN A 18 4.19 15.52 -14.86
CA GLN A 18 4.28 14.18 -15.40
C GLN A 18 3.70 13.19 -14.40
N PRO A 19 3.01 12.15 -14.86
CA PRO A 19 2.62 11.08 -13.97
C PRO A 19 3.87 10.45 -13.33
N GLU A 20 3.85 10.29 -12.03
CA GLU A 20 4.91 9.57 -11.34
C GLU A 20 4.30 8.56 -10.38
N TRP A 21 5.04 7.50 -10.13
CA TRP A 21 4.66 6.45 -9.22
C TRP A 21 5.44 6.59 -7.92
N LEU A 22 4.71 6.59 -6.81
CA LEU A 22 5.32 6.59 -5.49
C LEU A 22 4.92 5.30 -4.78
N PHE A 23 5.90 4.45 -4.51
CA PHE A 23 5.70 3.22 -3.77
C PHE A 23 6.14 3.38 -2.33
N GLN A 24 5.27 3.01 -1.40
CA GLN A 24 5.58 3.09 0.02
C GLN A 24 5.31 1.75 0.71
N LYS A 25 6.29 1.30 1.47
CA LYS A 25 6.23 0.06 2.24
C LYS A 25 6.20 0.29 3.73
N SER A 26 6.26 1.52 4.17
CA SER A 26 6.25 1.88 5.58
C SER A 26 5.23 2.98 5.84
N SER A 27 4.81 3.09 7.08
CA SER A 27 3.88 4.14 7.49
C SER A 27 4.59 5.50 7.51
N TYR A 28 3.92 6.52 6.98
CA TYR A 28 4.49 7.87 6.95
C TYR A 28 3.42 8.90 6.60
N THR A 29 3.77 10.17 6.68
CA THR A 29 2.92 11.27 6.23
C THR A 29 3.50 11.85 4.94
N TYR A 30 2.68 11.91 3.90
CA TYR A 30 3.06 12.48 2.62
C TYR A 30 2.39 13.84 2.42
N THR A 31 3.18 14.83 2.06
CA THR A 31 2.68 16.18 1.74
C THR A 31 2.75 16.39 0.24
N PHE A 32 1.62 16.73 -0.35
CA PHE A 32 1.54 16.95 -1.80
C PHE A 32 2.19 18.28 -2.18
N PRO A 33 3.12 18.27 -3.12
CA PRO A 33 3.80 19.51 -3.55
C PRO A 33 3.07 20.24 -4.68
N TYR A 34 1.90 19.77 -5.09
CA TYR A 34 1.16 20.32 -6.22
C TYR A 34 -0.34 20.20 -6.03
N ASP A 35 -1.08 20.97 -6.83
CA ASP A 35 -2.52 20.78 -6.98
C ASP A 35 -2.77 19.78 -8.10
N GLY A 36 -3.74 18.93 -7.93
CA GLY A 36 -4.08 17.98 -8.99
C GLY A 36 -4.88 16.79 -8.50
N THR A 37 -4.76 15.72 -9.26
CA THR A 37 -5.47 14.48 -8.99
C THR A 37 -4.47 13.36 -8.79
N VAL A 38 -4.71 12.54 -7.77
CA VAL A 38 -3.91 11.36 -7.49
C VAL A 38 -4.80 10.12 -7.48
N ILE A 39 -4.27 9.02 -7.95
CA ILE A 39 -4.90 7.71 -7.84
C ILE A 39 -4.12 6.93 -6.80
N VAL A 40 -4.81 6.51 -5.76
CA VAL A 40 -4.20 5.79 -4.65
C VAL A 40 -4.59 4.33 -4.72
N HIS A 41 -3.59 3.47 -4.66
CA HIS A 41 -3.75 2.02 -4.57
C HIS A 41 -3.25 1.58 -3.21
N VAL A 42 -4.10 0.94 -2.43
CA VAL A 42 -3.74 0.42 -1.12
C VAL A 42 -3.84 -1.10 -1.17
N VAL A 43 -2.80 -1.75 -0.71
CA VAL A 43 -2.75 -3.22 -0.63
C VAL A 43 -2.60 -3.59 0.84
N GLY A 44 -3.48 -4.42 1.32
CA GLY A 44 -3.40 -4.97 2.67
C GLY A 44 -2.27 -5.99 2.79
N ALA A 45 -1.84 -6.24 3.98
CA ALA A 45 -0.79 -7.22 4.22
C ALA A 45 -1.33 -8.65 4.13
N GLY A 46 -0.56 -9.55 3.56
CA GLY A 46 -0.95 -10.95 3.47
C GLY A 46 -0.88 -11.67 4.81
N GLY A 47 -1.70 -12.67 4.98
CA GLY A 47 -1.66 -13.54 6.15
C GLY A 47 -0.56 -14.60 6.06
N SER A 48 -0.22 -15.20 7.18
CA SER A 48 0.67 -16.36 7.20
C SER A 48 -0.09 -17.65 6.94
N GLY A 49 0.61 -18.67 6.51
CA GLY A 49 0.06 -20.02 6.41
C GLY A 49 -0.10 -20.67 7.79
N ALA A 50 -0.86 -21.75 7.82
CA ALA A 50 -1.00 -22.61 8.98
C ALA A 50 -0.13 -23.85 8.86
N VAL A 51 0.26 -24.39 10.00
CA VAL A 51 1.06 -25.63 10.08
C VAL A 51 0.31 -26.65 10.92
N GLN A 52 0.22 -27.86 10.40
CA GLN A 52 -0.31 -28.99 11.14
C GLN A 52 0.73 -30.11 11.18
N GLN A 53 1.21 -30.40 12.37
CA GLN A 53 2.30 -31.35 12.54
C GLN A 53 1.92 -32.81 12.26
N SER A 54 0.76 -33.21 12.68
CA SER A 54 0.37 -34.62 12.64
C SER A 54 0.20 -35.21 11.23
N SER A 55 0.03 -34.35 10.25
CA SER A 55 -0.16 -34.77 8.86
C SER A 55 0.82 -34.11 7.88
N PHE A 56 1.79 -33.38 8.38
CA PHE A 56 2.73 -32.62 7.55
C PHE A 56 2.04 -31.69 6.55
N LEU A 57 0.83 -31.24 6.89
CA LEU A 57 0.07 -30.34 6.04
C LEU A 57 0.40 -28.89 6.40
N CYS A 58 0.81 -28.15 5.38
CA CYS A 58 1.02 -26.73 5.49
C CYS A 58 0.07 -26.06 4.50
N THR A 59 -0.52 -24.96 4.91
CA THR A 59 -1.34 -24.14 4.02
C THR A 59 -0.64 -22.84 3.72
N GLY A 60 -0.84 -22.32 2.53
CA GLY A 60 -0.36 -20.99 2.19
C GLY A 60 -1.14 -19.92 2.95
N GLY A 61 -0.52 -18.77 3.11
CA GLY A 61 -1.19 -17.60 3.64
C GLY A 61 -2.12 -16.96 2.61
N GLY A 62 -3.11 -16.24 3.06
CA GLY A 62 -3.99 -15.48 2.21
C GLY A 62 -3.33 -14.20 1.70
N ALA A 63 -3.78 -13.72 0.56
CA ALA A 63 -3.40 -12.40 0.08
C ALA A 63 -4.15 -11.33 0.84
N GLY A 64 -3.53 -10.18 1.00
CA GLY A 64 -4.24 -9.02 1.53
C GLY A 64 -5.23 -8.44 0.53
N GLY A 65 -6.16 -7.66 1.02
CA GLY A 65 -7.13 -6.98 0.20
C GLY A 65 -6.50 -5.86 -0.64
N TYR A 66 -7.28 -5.33 -1.56
CA TYR A 66 -6.86 -4.24 -2.43
C TYR A 66 -7.97 -3.20 -2.52
N SER A 67 -7.60 -1.95 -2.45
CA SER A 67 -8.51 -0.83 -2.65
C SER A 67 -7.87 0.24 -3.52
N ARG A 68 -8.69 0.92 -4.30
CA ARG A 68 -8.25 2.00 -5.19
C ARG A 68 -9.24 3.14 -5.15
N LYS A 69 -8.74 4.36 -5.09
CA LYS A 69 -9.57 5.57 -5.16
C LYS A 69 -8.80 6.73 -5.76
N GLN A 70 -9.52 7.59 -6.44
CA GLN A 70 -8.99 8.84 -6.98
C GLN A 70 -9.32 9.97 -6.00
N PHE A 71 -8.33 10.82 -5.74
CA PHE A 71 -8.48 11.98 -4.87
C PHE A 71 -8.04 13.24 -5.59
N SER A 72 -8.72 14.34 -5.29
CA SER A 72 -8.25 15.68 -5.64
C SER A 72 -7.41 16.20 -4.49
N VAL A 73 -6.24 16.72 -4.79
CA VAL A 73 -5.29 17.21 -3.79
C VAL A 73 -4.89 18.64 -4.12
N THR A 74 -4.48 19.36 -3.09
CA THR A 74 -3.93 20.70 -3.23
C THR A 74 -2.54 20.76 -2.61
N THR A 75 -1.75 21.72 -3.06
CA THR A 75 -0.41 21.95 -2.52
C THR A 75 -0.45 22.06 -0.99
N SER A 76 0.51 21.45 -0.34
CA SER A 76 0.65 21.42 1.12
C SER A 76 -0.40 20.59 1.86
N THR A 77 -1.30 19.92 1.17
CA THR A 77 -2.18 18.95 1.81
C THR A 77 -1.38 17.69 2.15
N SER A 78 -1.61 17.16 3.34
CA SER A 78 -0.93 15.96 3.80
C SER A 78 -1.88 14.78 3.89
N ALA A 79 -1.37 13.60 3.54
CA ALA A 79 -2.05 12.34 3.70
C ALA A 79 -1.26 11.45 4.66
N THR A 80 -1.96 10.69 5.47
CA THR A 80 -1.35 9.71 6.35
C THR A 80 -1.44 8.33 5.72
N VAL A 81 -0.31 7.69 5.55
CA VAL A 81 -0.20 6.34 5.01
C VAL A 81 0.17 5.40 6.14
N THR A 82 -0.62 4.34 6.31
CA THR A 82 -0.31 3.28 7.27
C THR A 82 -0.12 1.98 6.48
N SER A 83 1.05 1.40 6.60
CA SER A 83 1.35 0.12 5.97
C SER A 83 1.01 -1.01 6.93
N GLY A 84 0.20 -1.94 6.48
CA GLY A 84 -0.09 -3.15 7.23
C GLY A 84 1.14 -4.05 7.38
N VAL A 85 1.12 -4.87 8.39
CA VAL A 85 2.16 -5.84 8.68
C VAL A 85 1.65 -7.24 8.31
N GLY A 86 2.46 -8.00 7.62
CA GLY A 86 2.13 -9.37 7.25
C GLY A 86 1.86 -10.24 8.47
N GLY A 87 1.06 -11.28 8.27
CA GLY A 87 0.80 -12.25 9.32
C GLY A 87 2.10 -12.86 9.84
N LYS A 88 2.22 -12.93 11.15
CA LYS A 88 3.42 -13.48 11.77
C LYS A 88 3.60 -14.93 11.37
N SER A 89 4.82 -15.30 11.03
CA SER A 89 5.18 -16.69 10.79
C SER A 89 4.81 -17.55 12.01
N VAL A 90 4.08 -18.62 11.76
CA VAL A 90 3.83 -19.62 12.80
C VAL A 90 5.05 -20.53 12.87
N GLY A 91 5.60 -20.64 14.06
CA GLY A 91 6.87 -21.32 14.27
C GLY A 91 6.80 -22.81 14.00
N ASN A 92 7.95 -23.43 14.01
CA ASN A 92 8.12 -24.85 13.81
C ASN A 92 7.89 -25.64 15.11
N ASP A 93 6.98 -25.15 15.91
CA ASP A 93 6.65 -25.88 17.13
C ASP A 93 5.81 -27.10 16.78
N LEU A 94 6.05 -28.15 17.50
CA LEU A 94 5.39 -29.44 17.32
C LEU A 94 3.87 -29.38 17.60
N THR A 95 3.26 -28.25 17.44
CA THR A 95 1.84 -28.02 17.71
C THR A 95 1.14 -27.50 16.47
N VAL A 96 -0.14 -27.79 16.36
CA VAL A 96 -0.99 -27.21 15.34
C VAL A 96 -1.06 -25.70 15.56
N SER A 97 -0.67 -24.93 14.56
CA SER A 97 -0.73 -23.47 14.62
C SER A 97 -1.56 -22.94 13.47
N ALA A 98 -2.59 -22.21 13.79
CA ALA A 98 -3.39 -21.50 12.80
C ALA A 98 -2.58 -20.36 12.17
N GLY A 99 -2.85 -20.08 10.92
CA GLY A 99 -2.28 -18.88 10.28
C GLY A 99 -2.73 -17.60 10.97
N VAL A 100 -1.93 -16.58 10.86
CA VAL A 100 -2.21 -15.25 11.43
C VAL A 100 -2.53 -14.30 10.29
N ALA A 101 -3.62 -13.59 10.39
CA ALA A 101 -4.00 -12.60 9.38
C ALA A 101 -2.98 -11.45 9.34
N GLY A 102 -2.81 -10.89 8.17
CA GLY A 102 -2.11 -9.61 8.05
C GLY A 102 -2.95 -8.48 8.63
N THR A 103 -2.35 -7.34 8.80
CA THR A 103 -3.07 -6.15 9.28
C THR A 103 -3.46 -5.23 8.13
N VAL A 104 -4.36 -4.33 8.42
CA VAL A 104 -4.93 -3.39 7.46
C VAL A 104 -3.89 -2.36 7.03
N SER A 105 -3.96 -1.98 5.75
CA SER A 105 -3.26 -0.80 5.23
C SER A 105 -4.28 0.30 4.97
N THR A 106 -3.91 1.54 5.27
CA THR A 106 -4.82 2.67 5.08
C THR A 106 -4.12 3.88 4.46
N PHE A 107 -4.92 4.65 3.74
CA PHE A 107 -4.54 5.98 3.27
C PHE A 107 -5.63 6.96 3.71
N VAL A 108 -5.25 7.99 4.47
CA VAL A 108 -6.17 8.96 5.01
C VAL A 108 -5.84 10.34 4.45
N LEU A 109 -6.81 10.96 3.80
CA LEU A 109 -6.70 12.32 3.29
C LEU A 109 -7.91 13.13 3.79
N GLY A 110 -7.67 14.03 4.73
CA GLY A 110 -8.77 14.77 5.37
C GLY A 110 -9.75 13.84 6.07
N SER A 111 -11.01 13.90 5.68
CA SER A 111 -12.05 13.02 6.22
C SER A 111 -12.20 11.72 5.43
N ASP A 112 -11.50 11.57 4.31
CA ASP A 112 -11.57 10.37 3.48
C ASP A 112 -10.54 9.33 3.91
N THR A 113 -10.98 8.09 4.02
CA THR A 113 -10.09 6.95 4.33
C THR A 113 -10.28 5.87 3.29
N LEU A 114 -9.17 5.42 2.71
CA LEU A 114 -9.12 4.27 1.84
C LEU A 114 -8.46 3.13 2.59
N THR A 115 -9.12 1.97 2.66
CA THR A 115 -8.69 0.85 3.49
C THR A 115 -8.56 -0.41 2.64
N ALA A 116 -7.52 -1.17 2.89
CA ALA A 116 -7.35 -2.53 2.37
C ALA A 116 -7.07 -3.48 3.54
N ASN A 117 -7.92 -4.49 3.70
CA ASN A 117 -7.78 -5.46 4.78
C ASN A 117 -6.59 -6.39 4.53
N GLY A 118 -6.02 -6.88 5.62
CA GLY A 118 -4.98 -7.89 5.57
C GLY A 118 -5.51 -9.31 5.52
#